data_1ab37055e4357748eef8a1f5a4286403
#
_entry.id   1ab37055e4357748eef8a1f5a4286403
#
_cell.length_a   1.000
_cell.length_b   1.000
_cell.length_c   1.000
_cell.angle_alpha   90.00
_cell.angle_beta   90.00
_cell.angle_gamma   90.00
#
_symmetry.space_group_name_H-M   'P 1'
#
loop_
_entity.id
_entity.type
_entity.pdbx_description
1 polymer ?
#
loop_
_entity_poly.entity_id
_entity_poly.type
_entity_poly.pdbx_seq_one_letter_code
_entity_poly.pdbx_strand_id
1 'polypeptide(L)'
;MMSGFSLCGNFAQGFVTCSLLFSKLIKWFAMRRCNLRRGFLSLSILASLAVACAVPVLRAQTPAAQNAPPQTAPAWAQPGSATHVQVAPPADFHRPSRNFDTPIGFFQGQSDIGAALVPGSASFDAATGQYTIHSAGYNVWYTRDEFRFLWKRMSGDVSLAADIDFPDPKGYGDRKAVLMIRQSLDDDAKAAMVALHGAGMVHLAWRPERDVRVQDMEFRMGSRGGRPGGASPDSLVTITPKRIGIEKHGDEFALFMSLDGEPMHQFGPPIKLHLDGPFYVGIGFCSHLPETVDTAVLSNVVLENAAGQVK
;
A
#
# COMPACT_ATOMS: atom_id res chain seq x y z
N MET A 1 -12.95 -52.56 -45.98
CA MET A 1 -14.37 -52.21 -46.23
C MET A 1 -14.52 -50.80 -45.69
N MET A 2 -14.45 -49.80 -46.53
CA MET A 2 -15.58 -49.00 -47.04
C MET A 2 -16.28 -48.25 -45.90
N SER A 3 -16.48 -46.98 -45.85
CA SER A 3 -16.55 -45.80 -46.75
C SER A 3 -16.75 -44.62 -45.81
N GLY A 4 -16.16 -43.47 -45.84
CA GLY A 4 -16.29 -42.42 -46.81
C GLY A 4 -17.58 -41.63 -46.64
N PHE A 5 -17.46 -40.34 -46.15
CA PHE A 5 -18.11 -39.22 -46.84
C PHE A 5 -17.64 -37.88 -46.24
N SER A 6 -17.10 -37.11 -47.11
CA SER A 6 -16.76 -35.71 -47.04
C SER A 6 -18.03 -34.87 -47.24
N LEU A 7 -18.12 -33.70 -46.59
CA LEU A 7 -18.80 -32.56 -47.22
C LEU A 7 -18.22 -31.23 -46.66
N CYS A 8 -17.58 -30.54 -47.57
CA CYS A 8 -17.27 -29.10 -47.55
C CYS A 8 -18.54 -28.25 -47.52
N GLY A 9 -18.46 -27.11 -46.88
CA GLY A 9 -19.45 -26.05 -46.96
C GLY A 9 -18.84 -24.70 -46.57
N ASN A 10 -18.29 -24.01 -47.57
CA ASN A 10 -17.94 -22.59 -47.53
C ASN A 10 -19.18 -21.75 -47.25
N PHE A 11 -19.04 -20.69 -46.47
CA PHE A 11 -19.68 -19.41 -46.74
C PHE A 11 -18.84 -18.26 -46.21
N ALA A 12 -18.25 -17.52 -47.12
CA ALA A 12 -17.71 -16.18 -46.96
C ALA A 12 -18.87 -15.18 -47.05
N GLN A 13 -18.64 -14.02 -46.46
CA GLN A 13 -19.20 -12.68 -46.75
C GLN A 13 -19.91 -12.05 -45.56
N GLY A 14 -19.41 -10.85 -45.21
CA GLY A 14 -20.04 -9.95 -44.25
C GLY A 14 -19.13 -8.80 -43.78
N PHE A 15 -18.19 -8.34 -44.63
CA PHE A 15 -17.63 -6.99 -44.48
C PHE A 15 -18.58 -6.01 -45.17
N VAL A 16 -19.24 -5.12 -44.43
CA VAL A 16 -19.63 -3.77 -44.90
C VAL A 16 -20.09 -2.92 -43.71
N THR A 17 -19.42 -1.78 -43.57
CA THR A 17 -19.89 -0.46 -43.10
C THR A 17 -20.32 -0.25 -41.64
N CYS A 18 -19.39 0.31 -40.88
CA CYS A 18 -19.71 1.33 -39.88
C CYS A 18 -18.67 2.48 -39.98
N SER A 19 -18.78 3.23 -41.08
CA SER A 19 -17.95 4.42 -41.36
C SER A 19 -18.83 5.55 -41.88
N LEU A 20 -19.81 5.99 -41.07
CA LEU A 20 -20.70 7.13 -41.45
C LEU A 20 -21.37 7.78 -40.22
N LEU A 21 -20.62 8.05 -39.15
CA LEU A 21 -21.15 8.84 -38.03
C LEU A 21 -20.17 9.88 -37.45
N PHE A 22 -19.06 10.16 -38.15
CA PHE A 22 -18.08 11.16 -37.68
C PHE A 22 -18.01 12.44 -38.54
N SER A 23 -18.95 12.68 -39.45
CA SER A 23 -18.89 13.85 -40.35
C SER A 23 -19.97 14.91 -40.13
N LYS A 24 -20.75 14.87 -39.06
CA LYS A 24 -21.81 15.88 -38.80
C LYS A 24 -21.58 16.81 -37.60
N LEU A 25 -20.47 16.75 -36.91
CA LEU A 25 -20.18 17.64 -35.74
C LEU A 25 -19.18 18.77 -36.01
N ILE A 26 -18.64 18.91 -37.21
CA ILE A 26 -17.64 19.97 -37.54
C ILE A 26 -18.25 21.11 -38.39
N LYS A 27 -19.52 21.12 -38.67
CA LYS A 27 -20.16 22.18 -39.49
C LYS A 27 -20.98 23.23 -38.72
N TRP A 28 -20.90 23.31 -37.40
CA TRP A 28 -21.68 24.28 -36.61
C TRP A 28 -20.89 25.43 -36.00
N PHE A 29 -19.57 25.55 -36.26
CA PHE A 29 -18.73 26.61 -35.69
C PHE A 29 -18.13 27.59 -36.71
N ALA A 30 -18.58 27.63 -37.94
CA ALA A 30 -18.02 28.51 -38.96
C ALA A 30 -19.11 29.33 -39.70
N MET A 31 -19.90 30.11 -38.95
CA MET A 31 -20.68 31.17 -39.59
C MET A 31 -21.22 32.15 -38.55
N ARG A 32 -20.38 33.13 -38.16
CA ARG A 32 -20.79 34.49 -37.79
C ARG A 32 -19.55 35.38 -37.72
N ARG A 33 -19.07 35.77 -38.88
CA ARG A 33 -18.31 37.00 -39.08
C ARG A 33 -19.02 37.79 -40.19
N CYS A 34 -19.05 39.07 -39.94
CA CYS A 34 -19.41 40.18 -40.80
C CYS A 34 -20.73 40.87 -40.41
N ASN A 35 -20.61 42.03 -39.73
CA ASN A 35 -20.99 43.27 -40.41
C ASN A 35 -20.43 44.49 -39.66
N LEU A 36 -19.49 45.18 -40.32
CA LEU A 36 -19.08 46.56 -40.07
C LEU A 36 -20.20 47.52 -40.56
N ARG A 37 -20.39 48.61 -39.82
CA ARG A 37 -20.51 50.00 -40.33
C ARG A 37 -20.59 50.96 -39.18
N ARG A 38 -19.54 51.73 -39.00
CA ARG A 38 -19.37 53.20 -39.26
C ARG A 38 -20.46 54.09 -38.69
N GLY A 39 -20.09 55.05 -37.84
CA GLY A 39 -20.83 56.23 -37.51
C GLY A 39 -20.28 57.06 -36.39
N PHE A 40 -19.42 58.03 -36.73
CA PHE A 40 -19.26 59.41 -36.25
C PHE A 40 -19.01 59.77 -34.77
N LEU A 41 -17.93 60.52 -34.68
CA LEU A 41 -17.49 61.47 -33.67
C LEU A 41 -18.60 62.17 -32.84
N SER A 42 -18.37 62.32 -31.58
CA SER A 42 -18.54 63.57 -30.87
C SER A 42 -17.64 63.68 -29.65
N LEU A 43 -16.87 64.69 -29.63
CA LEU A 43 -15.97 65.18 -28.64
C LEU A 43 -16.78 65.83 -27.48
N SER A 44 -16.61 65.44 -26.23
CA SER A 44 -16.92 66.26 -25.09
C SER A 44 -16.11 65.86 -23.88
N ILE A 45 -15.38 66.73 -23.47
CA ILE A 45 -14.43 67.03 -22.41
C ILE A 45 -15.06 66.88 -21.01
N LEU A 46 -14.22 66.43 -20.05
CA LEU A 46 -14.21 66.64 -18.59
C LEU A 46 -15.25 65.96 -17.70
N ALA A 47 -14.78 65.04 -16.87
CA ALA A 47 -14.65 65.33 -15.43
C ALA A 47 -13.97 64.11 -14.75
N SER A 48 -12.83 64.39 -14.18
CA SER A 48 -12.08 63.49 -13.31
C SER A 48 -12.89 63.13 -12.07
N LEU A 49 -13.25 61.87 -11.90
CA LEU A 49 -13.53 61.31 -10.58
C LEU A 49 -12.76 60.00 -10.44
N ALA A 50 -11.59 60.12 -9.83
CA ALA A 50 -10.83 58.95 -9.39
C ALA A 50 -11.57 58.32 -8.22
N VAL A 51 -12.45 57.37 -8.52
CA VAL A 51 -12.89 56.40 -7.51
C VAL A 51 -11.83 55.29 -7.45
N ALA A 52 -10.94 55.44 -6.47
CA ALA A 52 -10.03 54.38 -6.08
C ALA A 52 -10.88 53.20 -5.57
N CYS A 53 -11.23 52.28 -6.44
CA CYS A 53 -11.66 50.94 -6.03
C CYS A 53 -10.46 50.25 -5.38
N ALA A 54 -10.33 50.41 -4.05
CA ALA A 54 -9.51 49.52 -3.25
C ALA A 54 -10.12 48.12 -3.33
N VAL A 55 -9.66 47.34 -4.30
CA VAL A 55 -9.88 45.90 -4.30
C VAL A 55 -9.08 45.38 -3.12
N PRO A 56 -9.70 44.80 -2.08
CA PRO A 56 -8.93 44.08 -1.06
C PRO A 56 -8.25 42.94 -1.77
N VAL A 57 -6.93 43.03 -1.94
CA VAL A 57 -6.10 41.88 -2.27
C VAL A 57 -6.27 40.94 -1.09
N LEU A 58 -7.18 39.97 -1.22
CA LEU A 58 -7.15 38.80 -0.36
C LEU A 58 -5.80 38.13 -0.63
N ARG A 59 -4.80 38.49 0.18
CA ARG A 59 -3.61 37.68 0.33
C ARG A 59 -4.14 36.33 0.79
N ALA A 60 -4.14 35.35 -0.10
CA ALA A 60 -4.17 33.95 0.30
C ALA A 60 -3.02 33.81 1.30
N GLN A 61 -3.36 33.72 2.57
CA GLN A 61 -2.42 33.27 3.59
C GLN A 61 -2.10 31.83 3.21
N THR A 62 -0.94 31.64 2.60
CA THR A 62 -0.31 30.33 2.58
C THR A 62 -0.35 29.84 4.03
N PRO A 63 -0.97 28.69 4.33
CA PRO A 63 -0.88 28.16 5.67
C PRO A 63 0.61 28.09 5.99
N ALA A 64 1.06 28.89 6.96
CA ALA A 64 2.37 28.73 7.53
C ALA A 64 2.45 27.25 7.90
N ALA A 65 3.37 26.51 7.27
CA ALA A 65 3.74 25.20 7.75
C ALA A 65 4.02 25.40 9.24
N GLN A 66 3.09 24.97 10.06
CA GLN A 66 3.26 25.02 11.50
C GLN A 66 4.46 24.12 11.74
N ASN A 67 5.60 24.74 12.03
CA ASN A 67 6.71 24.07 12.69
C ASN A 67 6.21 23.70 14.08
N ALA A 68 5.34 22.69 14.15
CA ALA A 68 5.09 22.03 15.40
C ALA A 68 6.46 21.51 15.89
N PRO A 69 6.84 21.76 17.13
CA PRO A 69 8.07 21.19 17.68
C PRO A 69 8.04 19.68 17.41
N PRO A 70 9.19 19.03 17.15
CA PRO A 70 9.23 17.62 16.91
C PRO A 70 8.49 16.94 18.06
N GLN A 71 7.41 16.25 17.72
CA GLN A 71 6.56 15.61 18.69
C GLN A 71 7.32 14.39 19.20
N THR A 72 7.87 14.47 20.39
CA THR A 72 8.56 13.34 21.02
C THR A 72 7.59 12.16 21.09
N ALA A 73 8.09 10.97 20.86
CA ALA A 73 7.29 9.76 20.97
C ALA A 73 6.66 9.70 22.39
N PRO A 74 5.39 9.27 22.49
CA PRO A 74 4.75 9.08 23.78
C PRO A 74 5.56 8.15 24.69
N ALA A 75 5.44 8.30 26.00
CA ALA A 75 6.21 7.50 26.96
C ALA A 75 6.11 5.98 26.74
N TRP A 76 4.95 5.50 26.32
CA TRP A 76 4.72 4.08 26.00
C TRP A 76 5.44 3.61 24.72
N ALA A 77 5.83 4.53 23.84
CA ALA A 77 6.50 4.27 22.57
C ALA A 77 8.00 4.63 22.59
N GLN A 78 8.56 5.04 23.74
CA GLN A 78 9.97 5.39 23.85
C GLN A 78 10.86 4.16 23.78
N PRO A 79 11.96 4.17 23.01
CA PRO A 79 12.95 3.10 23.02
C PRO A 79 13.46 2.82 24.43
N GLY A 80 13.52 1.54 24.79
CA GLY A 80 14.00 1.12 26.12
C GLY A 80 13.01 1.30 27.26
N SER A 81 11.81 1.83 27.02
CA SER A 81 10.75 1.82 28.03
C SER A 81 10.24 0.39 28.22
N ALA A 82 9.91 0.01 29.45
CA ALA A 82 9.34 -1.30 29.75
C ALA A 82 8.00 -1.54 29.04
N THR A 83 7.37 -0.46 28.57
CA THR A 83 6.05 -0.48 27.90
C THR A 83 6.16 -0.41 26.38
N HIS A 84 7.34 -0.19 25.81
CA HIS A 84 7.58 -0.01 24.39
C HIS A 84 7.00 -1.16 23.53
N VAL A 85 7.14 -2.38 23.99
CA VAL A 85 6.77 -3.59 23.23
C VAL A 85 5.34 -4.07 23.55
N GLN A 86 4.84 -3.76 24.73
CA GLN A 86 3.70 -4.46 25.32
C GLN A 86 2.45 -3.61 25.53
N VAL A 87 2.55 -2.28 25.47
CA VAL A 87 1.43 -1.41 25.81
C VAL A 87 0.74 -0.88 24.56
N ALA A 88 -0.57 -1.14 24.49
CA ALA A 88 -1.40 -0.53 23.45
C ALA A 88 -1.35 1.00 23.54
N PRO A 89 -1.37 1.71 22.41
CA PRO A 89 -1.50 3.16 22.43
C PRO A 89 -2.83 3.56 23.09
N PRO A 90 -2.93 4.76 23.67
CA PRO A 90 -4.20 5.30 24.16
C PRO A 90 -5.26 5.24 23.05
N ALA A 91 -6.52 4.97 23.43
CA ALA A 91 -7.61 4.76 22.48
C ALA A 91 -7.88 5.99 21.58
N ASP A 92 -7.59 7.19 22.08
CA ASP A 92 -7.73 8.46 21.38
C ASP A 92 -6.47 8.90 20.62
N PHE A 93 -5.42 8.07 20.59
CA PHE A 93 -4.17 8.38 19.92
C PHE A 93 -4.29 8.06 18.41
N HIS A 94 -4.57 9.08 17.62
CA HIS A 94 -4.61 9.03 16.16
C HIS A 94 -3.56 9.95 15.56
N ARG A 95 -2.93 9.47 14.48
CA ARG A 95 -2.12 10.29 13.59
C ARG A 95 -2.62 10.13 12.16
N PRO A 96 -3.07 11.22 11.51
CA PRO A 96 -3.48 11.14 10.12
C PRO A 96 -2.31 10.71 9.24
N SER A 97 -2.57 9.74 8.35
CA SER A 97 -1.57 9.26 7.39
C SER A 97 -1.19 10.35 6.40
N ARG A 98 0.08 10.32 5.95
CA ARG A 98 0.56 11.15 4.84
C ARG A 98 0.60 10.31 3.58
N ASN A 99 -0.21 10.68 2.59
CA ASN A 99 -0.37 9.94 1.35
C ASN A 99 0.32 10.66 0.19
N PHE A 100 1.02 9.90 -0.65
CA PHE A 100 1.74 10.40 -1.81
C PHE A 100 1.33 9.58 -3.04
N ASP A 101 0.65 10.20 -3.99
CA ASP A 101 0.27 9.61 -5.28
C ASP A 101 1.47 9.56 -6.24
N THR A 102 2.62 9.14 -5.71
CA THR A 102 3.87 9.01 -6.46
C THR A 102 4.11 7.52 -6.71
N PRO A 103 3.99 7.05 -7.96
CA PRO A 103 4.23 5.65 -8.30
C PRO A 103 5.65 5.22 -7.97
N ILE A 104 5.80 3.95 -7.58
CA ILE A 104 7.09 3.31 -7.31
C ILE A 104 7.04 1.84 -7.76
N GLY A 105 7.87 1.48 -8.74
CA GLY A 105 7.74 0.19 -9.42
C GLY A 105 6.32 0.04 -10.01
N PHE A 106 5.59 -1.01 -9.65
CA PHE A 106 4.20 -1.21 -10.07
C PHE A 106 3.15 -0.71 -9.05
N PHE A 107 3.58 -0.18 -7.90
CA PHE A 107 2.68 0.43 -6.93
C PHE A 107 2.25 1.84 -7.37
N GLN A 108 0.99 2.19 -7.12
CA GLN A 108 0.38 3.45 -7.55
C GLN A 108 0.72 4.61 -6.63
N GLY A 109 1.05 4.32 -5.39
CA GLY A 109 1.35 5.34 -4.40
C GLY A 109 2.05 4.79 -3.17
N GLN A 110 2.34 5.68 -2.26
CA GLN A 110 3.07 5.43 -1.02
C GLN A 110 2.40 6.20 0.13
N SER A 111 2.53 5.70 1.35
CA SER A 111 2.00 6.38 2.52
C SER A 111 2.89 6.18 3.74
N ASP A 112 3.01 7.22 4.56
CA ASP A 112 3.37 7.07 5.96
C ASP A 112 2.05 6.89 6.73
N ILE A 113 1.66 5.64 6.93
CA ILE A 113 0.48 5.30 7.70
C ILE A 113 0.71 5.70 9.16
N GLY A 114 -0.27 6.39 9.77
CA GLY A 114 -0.16 6.88 11.14
C GLY A 114 0.92 7.94 11.34
N ALA A 115 1.44 8.54 10.26
CA ALA A 115 2.45 9.60 10.24
C ALA A 115 3.56 9.44 11.29
N ALA A 116 4.40 8.41 11.14
CA ALA A 116 5.56 8.16 11.98
C ALA A 116 6.33 9.46 12.30
N LEU A 117 6.93 9.55 13.48
CA LEU A 117 7.70 10.74 13.92
C LEU A 117 8.82 11.08 12.93
N VAL A 118 9.48 10.04 12.41
CA VAL A 118 10.47 10.17 11.34
C VAL A 118 9.80 9.71 10.04
N PRO A 119 9.68 10.58 9.02
CA PRO A 119 9.10 10.21 7.74
C PRO A 119 9.83 9.04 7.10
N GLY A 120 9.06 8.08 6.55
CA GLY A 120 9.61 6.99 5.80
C GLY A 120 9.99 7.38 4.37
N SER A 121 10.79 6.53 3.73
CA SER A 121 11.10 6.64 2.30
C SER A 121 11.15 5.26 1.66
N ALA A 122 11.07 5.23 0.33
CA ALA A 122 11.25 4.00 -0.41
C ALA A 122 11.90 4.27 -1.76
N SER A 123 12.61 3.28 -2.27
CA SER A 123 13.18 3.28 -3.62
C SER A 123 12.91 1.96 -4.31
N PHE A 124 12.94 1.98 -5.65
CA PHE A 124 12.80 0.81 -6.50
C PHE A 124 13.96 0.77 -7.49
N ASP A 125 14.67 -0.34 -7.51
CA ASP A 125 15.69 -0.62 -8.51
C ASP A 125 15.09 -1.46 -9.63
N ALA A 126 14.90 -0.85 -10.79
CA ALA A 126 14.34 -1.52 -11.96
C ALA A 126 15.24 -2.61 -12.55
N ALA A 127 16.55 -2.58 -12.30
CA ALA A 127 17.48 -3.59 -12.80
C ALA A 127 17.38 -4.90 -12.02
N THR A 128 17.12 -4.82 -10.70
CA THR A 128 17.02 -5.97 -9.80
C THR A 128 15.58 -6.30 -9.40
N GLY A 129 14.62 -5.40 -9.66
CA GLY A 129 13.24 -5.54 -9.21
C GLY A 129 13.06 -5.39 -7.69
N GLN A 130 14.04 -4.80 -6.99
CA GLN A 130 14.05 -4.67 -5.54
C GLN A 130 13.39 -3.38 -5.07
N TYR A 131 12.60 -3.49 -4.01
CA TYR A 131 12.07 -2.37 -3.24
C TYR A 131 12.87 -2.27 -1.94
N THR A 132 13.45 -1.10 -1.67
CA THR A 132 14.07 -0.78 -0.40
C THR A 132 13.18 0.19 0.35
N ILE A 133 12.76 -0.18 1.56
CA ILE A 133 11.87 0.63 2.39
C ILE A 133 12.61 1.01 3.66
N HIS A 134 12.71 2.33 3.90
CA HIS A 134 13.23 2.89 5.14
C HIS A 134 12.07 3.42 5.95
N SER A 135 11.94 2.98 7.19
CA SER A 135 10.84 3.41 8.04
C SER A 135 11.24 3.37 9.52
N ALA A 136 10.85 4.41 10.23
CA ALA A 136 10.59 4.33 11.64
C ALA A 136 9.18 3.74 11.84
N GLY A 137 8.59 3.93 12.98
CA GLY A 137 7.21 3.54 13.23
C GLY A 137 7.11 2.60 14.42
N TYR A 138 6.09 2.87 15.20
CA TYR A 138 5.90 2.15 16.46
C TYR A 138 5.54 0.69 16.23
N ASN A 139 4.51 0.44 15.43
CA ASN A 139 4.02 -0.92 15.20
C ASN A 139 2.96 -0.97 14.09
N VAL A 140 2.70 -2.17 13.60
CA VAL A 140 1.53 -2.54 12.80
C VAL A 140 0.74 -3.54 13.64
N TRP A 141 0.10 -3.04 14.73
CA TRP A 141 -0.49 -3.86 15.77
C TRP A 141 -1.53 -3.07 16.58
N TYR A 142 -2.09 -3.66 17.62
CA TYR A 142 -3.08 -3.05 18.48
C TYR A 142 -4.24 -2.42 17.69
N THR A 143 -4.62 -1.18 18.05
CA THR A 143 -5.70 -0.43 17.38
C THR A 143 -5.20 0.54 16.31
N ARG A 144 -3.88 0.74 16.20
CA ARG A 144 -3.23 1.70 15.29
C ARG A 144 -2.03 1.10 14.60
N ASP A 145 -1.82 1.55 13.37
CA ASP A 145 -0.66 1.22 12.55
C ASP A 145 0.23 2.44 12.37
N GLU A 146 1.55 2.24 12.41
CA GLU A 146 2.54 3.29 12.15
C GLU A 146 3.69 2.70 11.35
N PHE A 147 3.69 2.91 9.99
CA PHE A 147 4.66 2.30 9.09
C PHE A 147 4.68 2.95 7.71
N ARG A 148 5.72 2.69 6.91
CA ARG A 148 5.77 3.03 5.48
C ARG A 148 5.09 1.96 4.66
N PHE A 149 4.17 2.35 3.73
CA PHE A 149 3.36 1.47 2.90
C PHE A 149 3.43 1.86 1.42
N LEU A 150 3.73 0.91 0.55
CA LEU A 150 3.67 1.03 -0.91
C LEU A 150 2.44 0.28 -1.39
N TRP A 151 1.54 0.93 -2.13
CA TRP A 151 0.22 0.37 -2.37
C TRP A 151 -0.28 0.52 -3.81
N LYS A 152 -1.19 -0.37 -4.16
CA LYS A 152 -2.02 -0.33 -5.37
C LYS A 152 -3.47 -0.55 -4.98
N ARG A 153 -4.41 0.19 -5.60
CA ARG A 153 -5.85 -0.05 -5.41
C ARG A 153 -6.28 -1.22 -6.28
N MET A 154 -6.96 -2.18 -5.69
CA MET A 154 -7.43 -3.41 -6.34
C MET A 154 -8.82 -3.78 -5.84
N SER A 155 -9.45 -4.75 -6.51
CA SER A 155 -10.73 -5.34 -6.12
C SER A 155 -10.73 -6.83 -6.48
N GLY A 156 -11.62 -7.60 -5.85
CA GLY A 156 -11.74 -9.03 -6.11
C GLY A 156 -10.66 -9.86 -5.41
N ASP A 157 -10.24 -10.93 -6.06
CA ASP A 157 -9.22 -11.82 -5.53
C ASP A 157 -7.82 -11.27 -5.78
N VAL A 158 -6.90 -11.57 -4.87
CA VAL A 158 -5.52 -11.07 -4.91
C VAL A 158 -4.56 -12.11 -4.37
N SER A 159 -3.42 -12.26 -5.02
CA SER A 159 -2.24 -12.95 -4.51
C SER A 159 -1.07 -11.98 -4.47
N LEU A 160 -0.39 -11.87 -3.33
CA LEU A 160 0.80 -11.05 -3.14
C LEU A 160 1.87 -11.88 -2.43
N ALA A 161 3.08 -11.93 -2.99
CA ALA A 161 4.22 -12.63 -2.40
C ALA A 161 5.51 -11.81 -2.58
N ALA A 162 6.45 -11.97 -1.65
CA ALA A 162 7.76 -11.33 -1.70
C ALA A 162 8.81 -12.11 -0.93
N ASP A 163 10.06 -12.03 -1.38
CA ASP A 163 11.23 -12.37 -0.59
C ASP A 163 11.58 -11.15 0.27
N ILE A 164 11.97 -11.39 1.53
CA ILE A 164 12.25 -10.34 2.49
C ILE A 164 13.64 -10.50 3.07
N ASP A 165 14.38 -9.40 3.09
CA ASP A 165 15.67 -9.29 3.77
C ASP A 165 15.69 -8.07 4.69
N PHE A 166 16.36 -8.21 5.83
CA PHE A 166 16.65 -7.14 6.79
C PHE A 166 18.17 -6.94 6.84
N PRO A 167 18.71 -5.95 6.10
CA PRO A 167 20.16 -5.77 5.95
C PRO A 167 20.92 -5.52 7.25
N ASP A 168 20.28 -4.86 8.24
CA ASP A 168 20.91 -4.68 9.54
C ASP A 168 20.68 -5.90 10.46
N PRO A 169 21.71 -6.72 10.72
CA PRO A 169 21.58 -7.89 11.60
C PRO A 169 21.34 -7.51 13.06
N LYS A 170 21.56 -6.24 13.44
CA LYS A 170 21.38 -5.71 14.79
C LYS A 170 20.06 -4.97 14.96
N GLY A 171 19.26 -4.86 13.90
CA GLY A 171 17.95 -4.23 13.95
C GLY A 171 17.03 -4.92 14.97
N TYR A 172 16.04 -4.19 15.42
CA TYR A 172 15.15 -4.68 16.47
C TYR A 172 14.40 -5.96 16.05
N GLY A 173 14.32 -6.94 16.95
CA GLY A 173 13.76 -8.27 16.64
C GLY A 173 12.28 -8.24 16.24
N ASP A 174 11.52 -7.25 16.74
CA ASP A 174 10.10 -7.09 16.41
C ASP A 174 9.83 -6.14 15.25
N ARG A 175 10.88 -5.59 14.57
CA ARG A 175 10.66 -4.92 13.27
C ARG A 175 9.91 -5.82 12.32
N LYS A 176 9.07 -5.26 11.46
CA LYS A 176 8.18 -6.06 10.60
C LYS A 176 8.18 -5.56 9.17
N ALA A 177 8.38 -6.49 8.25
CA ALA A 177 7.93 -6.34 6.87
C ALA A 177 6.56 -6.98 6.72
N VAL A 178 5.63 -6.29 6.02
CA VAL A 178 4.25 -6.75 5.88
C VAL A 178 3.82 -6.81 4.42
N LEU A 179 3.09 -7.86 4.08
CA LEU A 179 2.23 -7.93 2.91
C LEU A 179 0.80 -7.70 3.39
N MET A 180 0.14 -6.64 2.91
CA MET A 180 -1.10 -6.17 3.52
C MET A 180 -2.18 -5.86 2.50
N ILE A 181 -3.41 -6.19 2.87
CA ILE A 181 -4.63 -5.82 2.16
C ILE A 181 -5.51 -5.07 3.15
N ARG A 182 -5.82 -3.78 2.87
CA ARG A 182 -6.51 -2.90 3.82
C ARG A 182 -7.57 -2.05 3.16
N GLN A 183 -8.63 -1.76 3.91
CA GLN A 183 -9.79 -1.04 3.41
C GLN A 183 -9.50 0.43 3.06
N SER A 184 -8.69 1.09 3.87
CA SER A 184 -8.30 2.49 3.70
C SER A 184 -6.85 2.74 4.10
N LEU A 185 -6.37 3.97 3.91
CA LEU A 185 -5.03 4.41 4.33
C LEU A 185 -5.04 5.05 5.74
N ASP A 186 -6.13 4.94 6.48
CA ASP A 186 -6.20 5.41 7.87
C ASP A 186 -5.38 4.48 8.78
N ASP A 187 -4.87 5.00 9.88
CA ASP A 187 -4.02 4.27 10.83
C ASP A 187 -4.74 3.11 11.56
N ASP A 188 -6.07 3.15 11.59
CA ASP A 188 -6.94 2.17 12.24
C ASP A 188 -7.71 1.27 11.25
N ALA A 189 -7.34 1.29 9.97
CA ALA A 189 -8.11 0.61 8.92
C ALA A 189 -8.33 -0.88 9.19
N LYS A 190 -9.52 -1.37 8.81
CA LYS A 190 -9.79 -2.80 8.64
C LYS A 190 -8.77 -3.40 7.65
N ALA A 191 -8.10 -4.49 8.02
CA ALA A 191 -7.00 -5.05 7.23
C ALA A 191 -6.74 -6.52 7.55
N ALA A 192 -6.16 -7.24 6.58
CA ALA A 192 -5.47 -8.50 6.78
C ALA A 192 -4.02 -8.38 6.31
N MET A 193 -3.09 -9.03 7.00
CA MET A 193 -1.67 -8.96 6.66
C MET A 193 -0.95 -10.26 7.01
N VAL A 194 0.10 -10.53 6.24
CA VAL A 194 1.17 -11.45 6.62
C VAL A 194 2.38 -10.61 7.00
N ALA A 195 2.88 -10.80 8.22
CA ALA A 195 4.00 -10.06 8.77
C ALA A 195 5.17 -10.97 9.08
N LEU A 196 6.36 -10.66 8.56
CA LEU A 196 7.62 -11.29 8.94
C LEU A 196 8.38 -10.35 9.89
N HIS A 197 8.73 -10.87 11.05
CA HIS A 197 9.53 -10.17 12.05
C HIS A 197 11.03 -10.35 11.82
N GLY A 198 11.83 -9.40 12.28
CA GLY A 198 13.28 -9.49 12.23
C GLY A 198 13.86 -10.70 12.98
N ALA A 199 13.15 -11.21 14.00
CA ALA A 199 13.50 -12.43 14.73
C ALA A 199 12.99 -13.73 14.05
N GLY A 200 12.44 -13.66 12.83
CA GLY A 200 11.99 -14.83 12.04
C GLY A 200 10.58 -15.32 12.34
N MET A 201 9.85 -14.67 13.22
CA MET A 201 8.45 -14.98 13.52
C MET A 201 7.53 -14.48 12.40
N VAL A 202 6.51 -15.24 12.05
CA VAL A 202 5.51 -14.87 11.04
C VAL A 202 4.12 -14.83 11.66
N HIS A 203 3.32 -13.85 11.26
CA HIS A 203 1.91 -13.77 11.63
C HIS A 203 1.01 -13.72 10.40
N LEU A 204 -0.12 -14.42 10.46
CA LEU A 204 -1.33 -14.00 9.76
C LEU A 204 -2.15 -13.19 10.75
N ALA A 205 -2.28 -11.90 10.51
CA ALA A 205 -2.92 -10.98 11.42
C ALA A 205 -4.01 -10.17 10.71
N TRP A 206 -5.05 -9.78 11.45
CA TRP A 206 -6.15 -9.00 10.88
C TRP A 206 -6.79 -8.06 11.90
N ARG A 207 -7.23 -6.90 11.42
CA ARG A 207 -8.09 -5.98 12.17
C ARG A 207 -9.49 -6.09 11.60
N PRO A 208 -10.46 -6.67 12.36
CA PRO A 208 -11.79 -6.97 11.84
C PRO A 208 -12.64 -5.73 11.58
N GLU A 209 -12.44 -4.66 12.36
CA GLU A 209 -13.11 -3.38 12.22
C GLU A 209 -12.15 -2.24 12.57
N ARG A 210 -12.53 -1.00 12.21
CA ARG A 210 -11.80 0.20 12.63
C ARG A 210 -11.72 0.27 14.15
N ASP A 211 -10.65 0.82 14.70
CA ASP A 211 -10.41 0.99 16.14
C ASP A 211 -10.37 -0.31 16.97
N VAL A 212 -10.47 -1.45 16.32
CA VAL A 212 -10.42 -2.74 17.02
C VAL A 212 -8.98 -3.26 17.03
N ARG A 213 -8.61 -3.94 18.11
CA ARG A 213 -7.31 -4.57 18.22
C ARG A 213 -7.12 -5.63 17.14
N VAL A 214 -5.92 -5.67 16.58
CA VAL A 214 -5.46 -6.74 15.69
C VAL A 214 -5.57 -8.09 16.40
N GLN A 215 -6.11 -9.08 15.69
CA GLN A 215 -6.11 -10.50 16.03
C GLN A 215 -5.04 -11.18 15.17
N ASP A 216 -4.48 -12.29 15.64
CA ASP A 216 -3.39 -12.95 14.93
C ASP A 216 -3.32 -14.46 15.16
N MET A 217 -2.64 -15.12 14.24
CA MET A 217 -2.07 -16.46 14.38
C MET A 217 -0.56 -16.35 14.19
N GLU A 218 0.19 -16.76 15.19
CA GLU A 218 1.65 -16.73 15.21
C GLU A 218 2.26 -18.06 14.77
N PHE A 219 3.29 -17.99 13.94
CA PHE A 219 4.05 -19.14 13.45
C PHE A 219 5.54 -18.92 13.70
N ARG A 220 6.15 -19.85 14.43
CA ARG A 220 7.60 -19.89 14.63
C ARG A 220 8.13 -21.20 14.06
N MET A 221 8.94 -21.10 13.04
CA MET A 221 9.65 -22.25 12.49
C MET A 221 10.90 -22.47 13.32
N GLY A 222 10.99 -23.62 13.96
CA GLY A 222 12.16 -23.99 14.76
C GLY A 222 12.66 -25.37 14.34
N SER A 223 13.98 -25.52 14.17
CA SER A 223 14.59 -26.85 14.18
C SER A 223 14.98 -27.17 15.62
N ARG A 224 14.51 -28.31 16.13
CA ARG A 224 15.12 -28.90 17.32
C ARG A 224 16.54 -29.30 16.91
N GLY A 225 17.52 -28.54 17.37
CA GLY A 225 18.91 -28.93 17.26
C GLY A 225 19.13 -30.24 18.01
N GLY A 226 18.93 -31.36 17.30
CA GLY A 226 19.14 -32.67 17.82
C GLY A 226 20.63 -32.92 17.96
N ARG A 227 21.19 -32.62 19.14
CA ARG A 227 22.45 -33.25 19.58
C ARG A 227 22.07 -34.34 20.55
N PRO A 228 22.50 -35.61 20.31
CA PRO A 228 22.35 -36.65 21.30
C PRO A 228 23.19 -36.27 22.53
N GLY A 229 22.56 -35.91 23.63
CA GLY A 229 23.23 -35.55 24.86
C GLY A 229 22.73 -34.22 25.41
N GLY A 230 21.47 -34.15 25.83
CA GLY A 230 20.97 -33.21 26.84
C GLY A 230 21.19 -31.71 26.58
N ALA A 231 20.78 -31.22 25.44
CA ALA A 231 20.62 -29.76 25.32
C ALA A 231 19.27 -29.34 25.90
N SER A 232 19.28 -28.28 26.71
CA SER A 232 18.09 -27.63 27.26
C SER A 232 16.99 -27.40 26.20
N PRO A 233 15.69 -27.48 26.56
CA PRO A 233 14.57 -27.19 25.65
C PRO A 233 14.60 -25.80 25.01
N ASP A 234 15.44 -24.90 25.52
CA ASP A 234 15.50 -23.49 25.14
C ASP A 234 16.37 -23.18 23.91
N SER A 235 16.95 -24.16 23.22
CA SER A 235 17.76 -23.91 22.03
C SER A 235 17.00 -24.22 20.73
N LEU A 236 15.80 -23.65 20.57
CA LEU A 236 15.12 -23.63 19.27
C LEU A 236 15.82 -22.59 18.38
N VAL A 237 16.53 -23.05 17.37
CA VAL A 237 17.00 -22.15 16.31
C VAL A 237 15.79 -21.76 15.47
N THR A 238 15.40 -20.49 15.50
CA THR A 238 14.34 -19.99 14.65
C THR A 238 14.81 -19.95 13.20
N ILE A 239 14.08 -20.63 12.32
CA ILE A 239 14.30 -20.57 10.89
C ILE A 239 13.44 -19.42 10.35
N THR A 240 14.08 -18.42 9.76
CA THR A 240 13.39 -17.31 9.12
C THR A 240 12.99 -17.71 7.70
N PRO A 241 11.69 -17.64 7.33
CA PRO A 241 11.28 -17.84 5.95
C PRO A 241 11.93 -16.83 5.01
N LYS A 242 12.32 -17.28 3.83
CA LYS A 242 12.84 -16.41 2.77
C LYS A 242 11.73 -15.69 2.04
N ARG A 243 10.59 -16.36 1.84
CA ARG A 243 9.46 -15.86 1.07
C ARG A 243 8.18 -16.00 1.86
N ILE A 244 7.39 -14.94 1.88
CA ILE A 244 6.04 -14.95 2.46
C ILE A 244 5.02 -14.51 1.42
N GLY A 245 3.76 -14.91 1.63
CA GLY A 245 2.66 -14.56 0.74
C GLY A 245 1.34 -14.43 1.49
N ILE A 246 0.49 -13.55 0.98
CA ILE A 246 -0.91 -13.43 1.37
C ILE A 246 -1.80 -13.64 0.16
N GLU A 247 -2.86 -14.43 0.34
CA GLU A 247 -3.87 -14.61 -0.68
C GLU A 247 -5.25 -14.23 -0.15
N LYS A 248 -6.00 -13.48 -0.94
CA LYS A 248 -7.42 -13.18 -0.73
C LYS A 248 -8.23 -13.91 -1.78
N HIS A 249 -9.11 -14.81 -1.35
CA HIS A 249 -10.11 -15.48 -2.18
C HIS A 249 -11.50 -15.26 -1.61
N GLY A 250 -12.32 -14.48 -2.28
CA GLY A 250 -13.56 -13.99 -1.69
C GLY A 250 -13.28 -13.21 -0.40
N ASP A 251 -13.87 -13.65 0.71
CA ASP A 251 -13.65 -13.09 2.06
C ASP A 251 -12.62 -13.89 2.88
N GLU A 252 -11.96 -14.87 2.29
CA GLU A 252 -10.95 -15.68 2.96
C GLU A 252 -9.54 -15.13 2.68
N PHE A 253 -8.71 -15.09 3.73
CA PHE A 253 -7.31 -14.67 3.66
C PHE A 253 -6.42 -15.78 4.21
N ALA A 254 -5.41 -16.17 3.46
CA ALA A 254 -4.48 -17.24 3.80
C ALA A 254 -3.03 -16.76 3.79
N LEU A 255 -2.25 -17.32 4.71
CA LEU A 255 -0.80 -17.17 4.78
C LEU A 255 -0.13 -18.29 3.99
N PHE A 256 0.87 -17.91 3.20
CA PHE A 256 1.79 -18.81 2.52
C PHE A 256 3.23 -18.46 2.89
N MET A 257 4.12 -19.45 2.95
CA MET A 257 5.55 -19.22 3.10
C MET A 257 6.38 -20.34 2.47
N SER A 258 7.63 -20.01 2.16
CA SER A 258 8.72 -20.91 1.79
C SER A 258 9.89 -20.62 2.72
N LEU A 259 10.47 -21.66 3.31
CA LEU A 259 11.56 -21.53 4.28
C LEU A 259 12.92 -21.38 3.58
N ASP A 260 13.18 -22.19 2.56
CA ASP A 260 14.49 -22.23 1.91
C ASP A 260 14.42 -22.36 0.37
N GLY A 261 13.35 -21.81 -0.24
CA GLY A 261 13.18 -21.80 -1.70
C GLY A 261 12.37 -22.99 -2.24
N GLU A 262 11.81 -23.82 -1.38
CA GLU A 262 10.79 -24.80 -1.75
C GLU A 262 9.51 -24.09 -2.21
N PRO A 263 8.59 -24.78 -2.93
CA PRO A 263 7.31 -24.20 -3.31
C PRO A 263 6.56 -23.64 -2.11
N MET A 264 5.89 -22.52 -2.30
CA MET A 264 5.08 -21.88 -1.25
C MET A 264 3.99 -22.82 -0.76
N HIS A 265 3.83 -22.93 0.55
CA HIS A 265 2.80 -23.71 1.21
C HIS A 265 1.93 -22.84 2.08
N GLN A 266 0.63 -23.16 2.15
CA GLN A 266 -0.28 -22.52 3.10
C GLN A 266 0.04 -23.00 4.52
N PHE A 267 0.10 -22.05 5.45
CA PHE A 267 0.29 -22.29 6.87
C PHE A 267 -0.93 -21.83 7.66
N GLY A 268 -1.44 -22.73 8.50
CA GLY A 268 -2.64 -22.47 9.30
C GLY A 268 -3.93 -22.42 8.47
N PRO A 269 -5.08 -22.29 9.13
CA PRO A 269 -6.35 -22.08 8.47
C PRO A 269 -6.45 -20.65 7.93
N PRO A 270 -7.23 -20.43 6.86
CA PRO A 270 -7.56 -19.06 6.42
C PRO A 270 -8.43 -18.37 7.47
N ILE A 271 -8.36 -17.04 7.51
CA ILE A 271 -9.28 -16.20 8.28
C ILE A 271 -10.34 -15.61 7.37
N LYS A 272 -11.48 -15.22 7.95
CA LYS A 272 -12.56 -14.54 7.24
C LYS A 272 -12.60 -13.07 7.60
N LEU A 273 -12.53 -12.23 6.57
CA LEU A 273 -12.64 -10.79 6.70
C LEU A 273 -13.30 -10.21 5.44
N HIS A 274 -14.42 -9.52 5.62
CA HIS A 274 -15.04 -8.82 4.51
C HIS A 274 -14.39 -7.46 4.31
N LEU A 275 -13.90 -7.18 3.09
CA LEU A 275 -13.45 -5.88 2.65
C LEU A 275 -14.32 -5.42 1.47
N ASP A 276 -14.86 -4.21 1.56
CA ASP A 276 -15.53 -3.57 0.44
C ASP A 276 -14.51 -3.20 -0.64
N GLY A 277 -14.83 -3.46 -1.89
CA GLY A 277 -13.95 -3.05 -2.99
C GLY A 277 -14.23 -1.62 -3.44
N PRO A 278 -13.20 -0.85 -3.90
CA PRO A 278 -11.79 -1.22 -3.94
C PRO A 278 -11.07 -1.04 -2.59
N PHE A 279 -10.02 -1.82 -2.40
CA PHE A 279 -9.13 -1.80 -1.24
C PHE A 279 -7.68 -1.55 -1.67
N TYR A 280 -6.79 -1.36 -0.71
CA TYR A 280 -5.35 -1.13 -0.94
C TYR A 280 -4.57 -2.42 -0.66
N VAL A 281 -3.75 -2.82 -1.63
CA VAL A 281 -2.88 -3.99 -1.55
C VAL A 281 -1.44 -3.54 -1.67
N GLY A 282 -0.56 -4.05 -0.82
CA GLY A 282 0.82 -3.62 -0.90
C GLY A 282 1.77 -4.22 0.11
N ILE A 283 2.98 -3.66 0.08
CA ILE A 283 4.11 -4.04 0.93
C ILE A 283 4.46 -2.89 1.87
N GLY A 284 4.90 -3.21 3.06
CA GLY A 284 5.28 -2.18 4.02
C GLY A 284 6.30 -2.64 5.03
N PHE A 285 6.82 -1.66 5.79
CA PHE A 285 7.82 -1.91 6.81
C PHE A 285 7.70 -0.92 7.97
N CYS A 286 7.93 -1.40 9.19
CA CYS A 286 8.19 -0.58 10.38
C CYS A 286 9.37 -1.13 11.19
N SER A 287 10.18 -0.23 11.74
CA SER A 287 11.32 -0.58 12.59
C SER A 287 10.91 -1.11 13.98
N HIS A 288 9.66 -0.90 14.37
CA HIS A 288 9.15 -1.07 15.74
C HIS A 288 9.73 -0.08 16.77
N LEU A 289 10.49 0.91 16.27
CA LEU A 289 11.12 1.97 17.06
C LEU A 289 10.67 3.33 16.50
N PRO A 290 9.88 4.13 17.25
CA PRO A 290 9.24 5.33 16.70
C PRO A 290 10.21 6.41 16.22
N GLU A 291 11.42 6.47 16.77
CA GLU A 291 12.44 7.47 16.43
C GLU A 291 13.65 6.89 15.67
N THR A 292 13.65 5.59 15.37
CA THR A 292 14.76 4.92 14.70
C THR A 292 14.33 4.37 13.36
N VAL A 293 14.92 4.90 12.29
CA VAL A 293 14.74 4.36 10.95
C VAL A 293 15.56 3.08 10.79
N ASP A 294 14.92 2.04 10.28
CA ASP A 294 15.56 0.81 9.85
C ASP A 294 15.15 0.50 8.39
N THR A 295 15.65 -0.59 7.84
CA THR A 295 15.53 -0.93 6.42
C THR A 295 15.01 -2.34 6.23
N ALA A 296 14.05 -2.49 5.31
CA ALA A 296 13.72 -3.77 4.72
C ALA A 296 13.93 -3.73 3.21
N VAL A 297 14.42 -4.83 2.64
CA VAL A 297 14.52 -5.06 1.21
C VAL A 297 13.54 -6.15 0.82
N LEU A 298 12.66 -5.84 -0.14
CA LEU A 298 11.71 -6.79 -0.68
C LEU A 298 12.04 -7.02 -2.16
N SER A 299 12.25 -8.28 -2.51
CA SER A 299 12.57 -8.70 -3.87
C SER A 299 11.59 -9.77 -4.37
N ASN A 300 11.64 -10.06 -5.66
CA ASN A 300 10.73 -11.02 -6.29
C ASN A 300 9.25 -10.77 -5.90
N VAL A 301 8.88 -9.50 -5.84
CA VAL A 301 7.51 -9.09 -5.48
C VAL A 301 6.57 -9.43 -6.62
N VAL A 302 5.61 -10.30 -6.37
CA VAL A 302 4.58 -10.72 -7.32
C VAL A 302 3.23 -10.30 -6.78
N LEU A 303 2.46 -9.56 -7.57
CA LEU A 303 1.11 -9.11 -7.25
C LEU A 303 0.18 -9.44 -8.41
N GLU A 304 -0.77 -10.35 -8.18
CA GLU A 304 -1.75 -10.82 -9.16
C GLU A 304 -3.17 -10.52 -8.70
N ASN A 305 -4.03 -10.15 -9.65
CA ASN A 305 -5.47 -9.93 -9.38
C ASN A 305 -6.25 -11.24 -9.57
N ALA A 306 -5.79 -12.27 -8.89
CA ALA A 306 -6.39 -13.60 -8.88
C ALA A 306 -5.94 -14.36 -7.63
N ALA A 307 -6.75 -15.30 -7.14
CA ALA A 307 -6.35 -16.29 -6.15
C ALA A 307 -5.57 -17.46 -6.80
N GLY A 308 -4.85 -18.24 -5.99
CA GLY A 308 -4.08 -19.40 -6.42
C GLY A 308 -2.79 -19.06 -7.19
N GLN A 309 -2.28 -17.83 -7.04
CA GLN A 309 -1.08 -17.37 -7.74
C GLN A 309 0.12 -17.12 -6.80
N VAL A 310 0.00 -17.39 -5.52
CA VAL A 310 1.13 -17.32 -4.58
C VAL A 310 2.12 -18.44 -4.92
N LYS A 311 3.35 -18.07 -5.34
CA LYS A 311 4.42 -18.97 -5.80
C LYS A 311 5.73 -18.62 -5.11
#